data_528003956f19476cf63efdbee77749ef
#
_entry.id   528003956f19476cf63efdbee77749ef
#
_cell.length_a   1.000
_cell.length_b   1.000
_cell.length_c   1.000
_cell.angle_alpha   90.00
_cell.angle_beta   90.00
_cell.angle_gamma   90.00
#
_symmetry.space_group_name_H-M   'P 1'
#
loop_
_entity.id
_entity.type
_entity.pdbx_description
1 polymer ?
#
loop_
_entity_poly.entity_id
_entity_poly.type
_entity_poly.pdbx_seq_one_letter_code
_entity_poly.pdbx_strand_id
1 'polypeptide(L)'
;MPDNDLTSGKLNLVVVPGKIGEIVINSGNGLDRLKEFFMFKTNKGNIFNIRDLDTATENFNSVQANSMTMEVLPGKEENTSKIQVKNILKNKYSVSLISNNYGDNKQDGIWRKGVSLNIDSPSGIGDNLYFTYLTVSRKNPDRNWKKRADELQPGEILPIGPAGYDPSKGDTLPYKRRLDMFNFGYTMKFRDYTLRLGSARSIQESSFYASNTVYDLYTSSHTLSMNLDKILFRNQKSKLTAGIGIKRKHNNNYLEGAVLSDRKLTVGTVNISYTTSLFKGIFGLNLGYERGLKILGAERDGGKTGTAPKAQFNKYTLDMSYYRPIGEHMVYRGNIYSSLSDDTLYGSERQSIGGAGSVGGFHKSTVSGDRAVEIGNEISYNIPVKKIAVLSPYLGYGYGYVRINNDKSEYRKGYISGAVAGVRLDTKYLDFNFGYAKPVSYSKYLNPEKQEMYFNMALKVSF
;
A
#
# COMPACT_ATOMS: atom_id res chain seq x y z
N MET A 1 3.40 53.41 -17.91
CA MET A 1 1.97 53.19 -17.62
C MET A 1 1.21 53.67 -18.80
N PRO A 2 0.17 53.00 -19.30
CA PRO A 2 -0.68 53.60 -20.36
C PRO A 2 -1.37 54.84 -19.79
N ASP A 3 -1.33 55.92 -20.55
CA ASP A 3 -2.09 57.13 -20.24
C ASP A 3 -3.56 56.77 -20.28
N ASN A 4 -4.16 56.70 -19.10
CA ASN A 4 -5.58 56.46 -18.96
C ASN A 4 -6.29 57.79 -18.85
N ASP A 5 -7.01 58.16 -19.89
CA ASP A 5 -7.95 59.29 -19.85
C ASP A 5 -9.25 58.81 -19.14
N LEU A 6 -9.30 59.04 -17.84
CA LEU A 6 -10.45 58.67 -17.00
C LEU A 6 -11.72 59.47 -17.34
N THR A 7 -11.61 60.57 -18.11
CA THR A 7 -12.75 61.38 -18.54
C THR A 7 -13.61 60.66 -19.60
N SER A 8 -13.03 59.72 -20.32
CA SER A 8 -13.73 58.87 -21.30
C SER A 8 -14.51 57.69 -20.68
N GLY A 9 -14.37 57.45 -19.36
CA GLY A 9 -14.99 56.32 -18.65
C GLY A 9 -14.36 54.94 -19.02
N LYS A 10 -13.24 54.93 -19.74
CA LYS A 10 -12.51 53.72 -20.13
C LYS A 10 -11.19 53.60 -19.36
N LEU A 11 -11.04 52.51 -18.58
CA LEU A 11 -9.81 52.15 -17.92
C LEU A 11 -9.11 51.06 -18.73
N ASN A 12 -7.97 51.37 -19.33
CA ASN A 12 -7.14 50.37 -20.03
C ASN A 12 -6.11 49.78 -19.03
N LEU A 13 -6.29 48.53 -18.69
CA LEU A 13 -5.34 47.77 -17.84
C LEU A 13 -4.40 46.98 -18.74
N VAL A 14 -3.12 47.26 -18.68
CA VAL A 14 -2.07 46.44 -19.32
C VAL A 14 -1.46 45.51 -18.29
N VAL A 15 -1.70 44.22 -18.45
CA VAL A 15 -1.10 43.20 -17.62
C VAL A 15 0.22 42.76 -18.25
N VAL A 16 1.34 43.02 -17.59
CA VAL A 16 2.64 42.56 -18.00
C VAL A 16 3.00 41.30 -17.20
N PRO A 17 2.97 40.10 -17.81
CA PRO A 17 3.29 38.89 -17.09
C PRO A 17 4.78 38.85 -16.72
N GLY A 18 5.09 38.55 -15.46
CA GLY A 18 6.45 38.30 -15.02
C GLY A 18 7.03 37.04 -15.69
N LYS A 19 8.29 37.07 -16.09
CA LYS A 19 8.99 35.94 -16.71
C LYS A 19 10.07 35.40 -15.78
N ILE A 20 10.46 34.14 -15.98
CA ILE A 20 11.63 33.55 -15.33
C ILE A 20 12.89 34.05 -15.99
N GLY A 21 13.69 34.86 -15.29
CA GLY A 21 14.99 35.36 -15.76
C GLY A 21 16.09 34.32 -15.55
N GLU A 22 16.15 33.73 -14.37
CA GLU A 22 17.21 32.82 -13.96
C GLU A 22 16.70 31.83 -12.92
N ILE A 23 17.15 30.56 -12.97
CA ILE A 23 16.96 29.54 -11.92
C ILE A 23 18.36 29.19 -11.40
N VAL A 24 18.60 29.38 -10.10
CA VAL A 24 19.88 29.10 -9.46
C VAL A 24 19.66 28.02 -8.40
N ILE A 25 20.31 26.88 -8.59
CA ILE A 25 20.28 25.74 -7.66
C ILE A 25 21.65 25.63 -7.01
N ASN A 26 21.72 25.87 -5.72
CA ASN A 26 22.96 25.72 -4.94
C ASN A 26 22.93 24.36 -4.22
N SER A 27 23.34 23.31 -4.88
CA SER A 27 23.38 21.96 -4.31
C SER A 27 24.79 21.45 -3.99
N GLY A 28 25.83 22.16 -4.43
CA GLY A 28 27.25 21.82 -4.17
C GLY A 28 27.75 20.57 -4.91
N ASN A 29 26.96 19.99 -5.81
CA ASN A 29 27.36 18.85 -6.64
C ASN A 29 26.99 19.12 -8.09
N GLY A 30 27.82 18.81 -9.07
CA GLY A 30 27.68 19.14 -10.50
C GLY A 30 26.40 18.66 -11.23
N LEU A 31 25.35 18.25 -10.49
CA LEU A 31 24.08 17.75 -11.00
C LEU A 31 22.99 18.83 -11.08
N ASP A 32 23.31 20.11 -10.90
CA ASP A 32 22.31 21.17 -10.79
C ASP A 32 21.46 21.33 -12.07
N ARG A 33 22.06 21.20 -13.26
CA ARG A 33 21.30 21.22 -14.52
C ARG A 33 20.34 20.04 -14.66
N LEU A 34 20.74 18.85 -14.19
CA LEU A 34 19.88 17.68 -14.21
C LEU A 34 18.71 17.87 -13.26
N LYS A 35 18.94 18.40 -12.07
CA LYS A 35 17.89 18.76 -11.11
C LYS A 35 16.94 19.78 -11.68
N GLU A 36 17.44 20.86 -12.28
CA GLU A 36 16.61 21.87 -12.95
C GLU A 36 15.68 21.22 -13.98
N PHE A 37 16.22 20.38 -14.86
CA PHE A 37 15.46 19.69 -15.90
C PHE A 37 14.36 18.78 -15.33
N PHE A 38 14.66 18.03 -14.27
CA PHE A 38 13.69 17.10 -13.65
C PHE A 38 12.63 17.80 -12.80
N MET A 39 12.99 18.90 -12.15
CA MET A 39 12.11 19.58 -11.20
C MET A 39 11.16 20.56 -11.87
N PHE A 40 11.69 21.43 -12.76
CA PHE A 40 10.93 22.55 -13.28
C PHE A 40 10.29 22.24 -14.63
N LYS A 41 9.00 22.58 -14.73
CA LYS A 41 8.23 22.52 -15.98
C LYS A 41 8.55 23.71 -16.89
N THR A 42 8.87 24.85 -16.26
CA THR A 42 9.14 26.13 -16.90
C THR A 42 10.64 26.42 -16.90
N ASN A 43 11.13 26.96 -18.01
CA ASN A 43 12.52 27.33 -18.22
C ASN A 43 12.67 28.87 -18.22
N LYS A 44 13.92 29.34 -18.25
CA LYS A 44 14.24 30.75 -18.48
C LYS A 44 13.48 31.32 -19.70
N GLY A 45 12.91 32.49 -19.56
CA GLY A 45 12.11 33.18 -20.56
C GLY A 45 10.61 32.88 -20.57
N ASN A 46 10.16 31.81 -19.88
CA ASN A 46 8.74 31.46 -19.77
C ASN A 46 8.02 32.37 -18.76
N ILE A 47 6.71 32.48 -18.90
CA ILE A 47 5.86 33.18 -17.91
C ILE A 47 6.00 32.47 -16.56
N PHE A 48 6.22 33.28 -15.53
CA PHE A 48 6.33 32.79 -14.15
C PHE A 48 4.98 32.28 -13.65
N ASN A 49 4.95 31.00 -13.24
CA ASN A 49 3.79 30.35 -12.64
C ASN A 49 4.16 29.77 -11.27
N ILE A 50 3.62 30.33 -10.20
CA ILE A 50 3.89 29.88 -8.83
C ILE A 50 3.50 28.41 -8.61
N ARG A 51 2.52 27.87 -9.36
CA ARG A 51 2.09 26.48 -9.23
C ARG A 51 3.15 25.47 -9.73
N ASP A 52 3.97 25.88 -10.67
CA ASP A 52 5.09 25.06 -11.13
C ASP A 52 6.18 24.98 -10.05
N LEU A 53 6.39 26.07 -9.29
CA LEU A 53 7.28 26.05 -8.12
C LEU A 53 6.72 25.20 -6.97
N ASP A 54 5.42 25.29 -6.69
CA ASP A 54 4.76 24.45 -5.70
C ASP A 54 4.94 22.97 -6.04
N THR A 55 4.75 22.59 -7.31
CA THR A 55 4.94 21.22 -7.80
C THR A 55 6.40 20.77 -7.67
N ALA A 56 7.35 21.62 -8.07
CA ALA A 56 8.77 21.31 -7.94
C ALA A 56 9.17 21.13 -6.47
N THR A 57 8.69 22.00 -5.58
CA THR A 57 8.95 21.91 -4.13
C THR A 57 8.39 20.63 -3.53
N GLU A 58 7.13 20.29 -3.83
CA GLU A 58 6.48 19.05 -3.35
C GLU A 58 7.21 17.81 -3.86
N ASN A 59 7.57 17.79 -5.14
CA ASN A 59 8.25 16.64 -5.73
C ASN A 59 9.61 16.40 -5.06
N PHE A 60 10.38 17.45 -4.86
CA PHE A 60 11.71 17.33 -4.28
C PHE A 60 11.67 16.97 -2.79
N ASN A 61 10.73 17.59 -2.04
CA ASN A 61 10.53 17.33 -0.62
C ASN A 61 9.69 16.05 -0.34
N SER A 62 9.36 15.28 -1.37
CA SER A 62 8.62 14.02 -1.20
C SER A 62 9.46 12.92 -0.53
N VAL A 63 10.77 13.07 -0.50
CA VAL A 63 11.74 12.21 0.21
C VAL A 63 12.27 12.90 1.45
N GLN A 64 12.49 12.14 2.53
CA GLN A 64 12.88 12.70 3.83
C GLN A 64 14.27 13.34 3.84
N ALA A 65 15.16 12.87 2.96
CA ALA A 65 16.51 13.39 2.84
C ALA A 65 16.58 14.82 2.31
N ASN A 66 15.53 15.32 1.67
CA ASN A 66 15.50 16.65 1.09
C ASN A 66 14.66 17.61 1.94
N SER A 67 15.18 18.82 2.11
CA SER A 67 14.44 19.95 2.68
C SER A 67 14.73 21.18 1.81
N MET A 68 13.99 21.28 0.71
CA MET A 68 14.16 22.32 -0.28
C MET A 68 13.22 23.48 0.00
N THR A 69 13.76 24.69 -0.12
CA THR A 69 13.02 25.95 -0.12
C THR A 69 13.34 26.73 -1.38
N MET A 70 12.39 27.51 -1.87
CA MET A 70 12.57 28.39 -3.02
C MET A 70 12.27 29.82 -2.60
N GLU A 71 13.14 30.74 -3.02
CA GLU A 71 12.96 32.18 -2.88
C GLU A 71 12.80 32.78 -4.28
N VAL A 72 11.83 33.67 -4.44
CA VAL A 72 11.62 34.43 -5.67
C VAL A 72 12.16 35.83 -5.45
N LEU A 73 13.17 36.17 -6.19
CA LEU A 73 13.86 37.46 -6.11
C LEU A 73 13.67 38.25 -7.43
N PRO A 74 13.80 39.59 -7.42
CA PRO A 74 13.83 40.37 -8.65
C PRO A 74 14.93 39.84 -9.59
N GLY A 75 14.63 39.74 -10.89
CA GLY A 75 15.60 39.36 -11.91
C GLY A 75 16.49 40.55 -12.32
N LYS A 76 17.47 40.28 -13.21
CA LYS A 76 18.38 41.30 -13.73
C LYS A 76 17.70 42.20 -14.78
N GLU A 77 16.73 41.67 -15.48
CA GLU A 77 15.97 42.39 -16.52
C GLU A 77 14.61 42.79 -15.98
N GLU A 78 14.01 43.86 -16.51
CA GLU A 78 12.66 44.28 -16.16
C GLU A 78 11.65 43.16 -16.37
N ASN A 79 10.66 43.05 -15.48
CA ASN A 79 9.62 42.05 -15.50
C ASN A 79 10.11 40.58 -15.43
N THR A 80 11.34 40.36 -14.95
CA THR A 80 11.88 39.01 -14.72
C THR A 80 12.06 38.71 -13.25
N SER A 81 11.97 37.43 -12.90
CA SER A 81 12.21 36.91 -11.56
C SER A 81 13.35 35.89 -11.55
N LYS A 82 14.22 35.99 -10.54
CA LYS A 82 15.23 35.00 -10.23
C LYS A 82 14.67 34.01 -9.21
N ILE A 83 14.72 32.71 -9.51
CA ILE A 83 14.35 31.65 -8.61
C ILE A 83 15.61 31.11 -7.95
N GLN A 84 15.74 31.30 -6.65
CA GLN A 84 16.85 30.75 -5.88
C GLN A 84 16.39 29.51 -5.11
N VAL A 85 17.00 28.37 -5.37
CA VAL A 85 16.71 27.08 -4.75
C VAL A 85 17.79 26.79 -3.72
N LYS A 86 17.37 26.60 -2.47
CA LYS A 86 18.22 26.13 -1.36
C LYS A 86 17.74 24.74 -0.94
N ASN A 87 18.64 23.77 -0.89
CA ASN A 87 18.33 22.43 -0.38
C ASN A 87 19.25 22.06 0.79
N ILE A 88 18.65 21.68 1.89
CA ILE A 88 19.37 21.11 3.03
C ILE A 88 19.23 19.58 2.93
N LEU A 89 20.37 18.93 2.68
CA LEU A 89 20.43 17.46 2.64
C LEU A 89 20.43 16.92 4.08
N LYS A 90 19.54 15.98 4.33
CA LYS A 90 19.48 15.19 5.57
C LYS A 90 19.99 13.76 5.28
N ASN A 91 19.84 12.88 6.24
CA ASN A 91 20.19 11.47 6.09
C ASN A 91 19.48 10.83 4.90
N LYS A 92 20.26 10.20 4.01
CA LYS A 92 19.74 9.57 2.78
C LYS A 92 19.30 8.12 2.98
N TYR A 93 19.90 7.48 3.96
CA TYR A 93 19.68 6.06 4.20
C TYR A 93 18.85 5.88 5.46
N SER A 94 17.87 5.01 5.41
CA SER A 94 17.18 4.56 6.61
C SER A 94 17.00 3.05 6.61
N VAL A 95 17.21 2.47 7.77
CA VAL A 95 17.02 1.04 8.03
C VAL A 95 15.95 0.91 9.10
N SER A 96 15.00 0.00 8.88
CA SER A 96 13.97 -0.32 9.88
C SER A 96 13.96 -1.82 10.15
N LEU A 97 14.01 -2.20 11.43
CA LEU A 97 13.77 -3.57 11.88
C LEU A 97 12.30 -3.68 12.26
N ILE A 98 11.57 -4.60 11.63
CA ILE A 98 10.12 -4.74 11.75
C ILE A 98 9.80 -6.04 12.48
N SER A 99 8.88 -5.98 13.43
CA SER A 99 8.27 -7.15 14.05
C SER A 99 6.78 -6.93 14.25
N ASN A 100 5.95 -7.88 13.80
CA ASN A 100 4.51 -7.83 14.01
C ASN A 100 3.89 -9.23 14.09
N ASN A 101 2.67 -9.30 14.59
CA ASN A 101 1.90 -10.54 14.66
C ASN A 101 0.83 -10.65 13.57
N TYR A 102 1.07 -10.06 12.39
CA TYR A 102 0.13 -10.02 11.27
C TYR A 102 0.22 -11.25 10.34
N GLY A 103 0.84 -12.34 10.78
CA GLY A 103 0.83 -13.62 10.08
C GLY A 103 -0.53 -14.31 10.17
N ASP A 104 -0.89 -15.14 9.18
CA ASP A 104 -2.27 -15.56 8.94
C ASP A 104 -2.84 -16.53 9.98
N ASN A 105 -2.04 -17.41 10.54
CA ASN A 105 -2.54 -18.35 11.55
C ASN A 105 -1.42 -18.96 12.41
N LYS A 106 -1.80 -19.78 13.40
CA LYS A 106 -0.82 -20.50 14.24
C LYS A 106 0.02 -21.50 13.45
N GLN A 107 -0.52 -22.05 12.36
CA GLN A 107 0.18 -23.01 11.51
C GLN A 107 1.23 -22.35 10.62
N ASP A 108 0.88 -21.23 9.96
CA ASP A 108 1.78 -20.51 9.04
C ASP A 108 2.70 -19.51 9.75
N GLY A 109 2.41 -19.20 11.01
CA GLY A 109 3.18 -18.29 11.86
C GLY A 109 2.56 -16.92 12.00
N ILE A 110 2.25 -16.59 13.24
CA ILE A 110 1.65 -15.30 13.58
C ILE A 110 2.69 -14.19 13.53
N TRP A 111 3.93 -14.47 13.97
CA TRP A 111 4.97 -13.46 14.11
C TRP A 111 5.79 -13.33 12.84
N ARG A 112 5.74 -12.15 12.23
CA ARG A 112 6.60 -11.74 11.12
C ARG A 112 7.75 -10.89 11.66
N LYS A 113 8.94 -11.08 11.10
CA LYS A 113 10.14 -10.28 11.38
C LYS A 113 10.74 -9.86 10.05
N GLY A 114 11.37 -8.71 10.02
CA GLY A 114 12.00 -8.28 8.78
C GLY A 114 12.80 -7.01 8.89
N VAL A 115 13.31 -6.62 7.74
CA VAL A 115 14.11 -5.42 7.55
C VAL A 115 13.57 -4.63 6.37
N SER A 116 13.52 -3.32 6.50
CA SER A 116 13.26 -2.39 5.41
C SER A 116 14.44 -1.45 5.25
N LEU A 117 14.92 -1.30 4.03
CA LEU A 117 15.94 -0.35 3.61
C LEU A 117 15.27 0.71 2.75
N ASN A 118 15.57 1.98 3.01
CA ASN A 118 15.10 3.07 2.19
C ASN A 118 16.28 3.97 1.83
N ILE A 119 16.37 4.33 0.56
CA ILE A 119 17.39 5.23 0.02
C ILE A 119 16.67 6.40 -0.65
N ASP A 120 16.80 7.55 -0.03
CA ASP A 120 16.23 8.79 -0.52
C ASP A 120 17.20 9.47 -1.49
N SER A 121 16.64 9.91 -2.60
CA SER A 121 17.36 10.64 -3.63
C SER A 121 18.65 9.94 -4.10
N PRO A 122 18.62 8.63 -4.47
CA PRO A 122 19.82 7.91 -4.92
C PRO A 122 20.46 8.58 -6.13
N SER A 123 19.69 9.10 -7.08
CA SER A 123 20.19 9.84 -8.24
C SER A 123 20.29 11.35 -8.02
N GLY A 124 19.94 11.85 -6.82
CA GLY A 124 20.04 13.26 -6.47
C GLY A 124 18.88 14.14 -6.96
N ILE A 125 17.84 13.57 -7.58
CA ILE A 125 16.71 14.29 -8.20
C ILE A 125 15.39 14.20 -7.40
N GLY A 126 15.45 13.73 -6.14
CA GLY A 126 14.25 13.54 -5.32
C GLY A 126 13.52 12.23 -5.56
N ASP A 127 14.20 11.25 -6.13
CA ASP A 127 13.74 9.88 -6.31
C ASP A 127 13.89 9.06 -5.01
N ASN A 128 13.24 7.91 -4.98
CA ASN A 128 13.25 7.04 -3.81
C ASN A 128 13.36 5.58 -4.23
N LEU A 129 14.19 4.83 -3.52
CA LEU A 129 14.34 3.39 -3.67
C LEU A 129 14.12 2.74 -2.32
N TYR A 130 13.26 1.71 -2.27
CA TYR A 130 13.08 0.93 -1.07
C TYR A 130 13.13 -0.57 -1.34
N PHE A 131 13.55 -1.31 -0.32
CA PHE A 131 13.53 -2.75 -0.27
C PHE A 131 13.00 -3.18 1.10
N THR A 132 12.08 -4.15 1.13
CA THR A 132 11.57 -4.72 2.36
C THR A 132 11.58 -6.24 2.26
N TYR A 133 12.14 -6.89 3.26
CA TYR A 133 12.07 -8.33 3.47
C TYR A 133 11.35 -8.63 4.77
N LEU A 134 10.32 -9.47 4.71
CA LEU A 134 9.59 -9.98 5.87
C LEU A 134 9.57 -11.50 5.82
N THR A 135 9.77 -12.15 6.96
CA THR A 135 9.68 -13.59 7.09
C THR A 135 8.96 -13.99 8.37
N VAL A 136 8.39 -15.18 8.38
CA VAL A 136 7.92 -15.81 9.62
C VAL A 136 8.96 -16.79 10.14
N SER A 137 8.94 -17.04 11.47
CA SER A 137 9.80 -18.04 12.08
C SER A 137 9.52 -19.41 11.48
N ARG A 138 10.54 -19.99 10.84
CA ARG A 138 10.45 -21.33 10.28
C ARG A 138 10.36 -22.35 11.40
N LYS A 139 9.36 -23.25 11.34
CA LYS A 139 9.41 -24.50 12.08
C LYS A 139 9.79 -25.61 11.12
N ASN A 140 10.89 -26.29 11.37
CA ASN A 140 11.18 -27.54 10.71
C ASN A 140 10.19 -28.59 11.21
N PRO A 141 9.69 -29.48 10.33
CA PRO A 141 8.91 -30.62 10.79
C PRO A 141 9.74 -31.39 11.85
N ASP A 142 9.06 -31.80 12.92
CA ASP A 142 9.70 -32.67 13.90
C ASP A 142 10.12 -33.95 13.17
N ARG A 143 11.45 -34.17 13.03
CA ARG A 143 12.01 -35.38 12.38
C ARG A 143 11.53 -36.66 13.04
N ASN A 144 11.14 -36.62 14.30
CA ASN A 144 10.68 -37.77 15.07
C ASN A 144 9.29 -38.27 14.67
N TRP A 145 8.40 -37.44 14.09
CA TRP A 145 7.09 -37.96 13.66
C TRP A 145 7.20 -38.80 12.39
N LYS A 146 8.06 -38.41 11.45
CA LYS A 146 8.33 -39.23 10.25
C LYS A 146 8.89 -40.62 10.65
N LYS A 147 9.80 -40.64 11.62
CA LYS A 147 10.32 -41.87 12.17
C LYS A 147 9.26 -42.73 12.86
N ARG A 148 8.31 -42.11 13.56
CA ARG A 148 7.16 -42.78 14.19
C ARG A 148 6.12 -43.26 13.18
N ALA A 149 5.93 -42.57 12.08
CA ALA A 149 5.06 -43.00 10.99
C ALA A 149 5.65 -44.19 10.23
N ASP A 150 6.99 -44.23 10.08
CA ASP A 150 7.71 -45.33 9.45
C ASP A 150 7.80 -46.57 10.34
N GLU A 151 7.53 -46.45 11.65
CA GLU A 151 7.55 -47.53 12.66
C GLU A 151 6.18 -48.22 12.85
N LEU A 152 5.13 -47.76 12.15
CA LEU A 152 3.79 -48.36 12.24
C LEU A 152 3.75 -49.72 11.55
N GLN A 153 3.17 -50.71 12.23
CA GLN A 153 2.94 -52.03 11.67
C GLN A 153 1.84 -51.99 10.60
N PRO A 154 1.89 -52.86 9.58
CA PRO A 154 0.81 -52.96 8.58
C PRO A 154 -0.55 -53.21 9.25
N GLY A 155 -1.47 -52.30 9.06
CA GLY A 155 -2.82 -52.32 9.66
C GLY A 155 -3.02 -51.45 10.89
N GLU A 156 -1.97 -50.84 11.45
CA GLU A 156 -2.11 -49.75 12.44
C GLU A 156 -2.51 -48.44 11.75
N ILE A 157 -3.67 -47.95 12.15
CA ILE A 157 -4.13 -46.63 11.73
C ILE A 157 -3.41 -45.59 12.59
N LEU A 158 -2.67 -44.64 11.97
CA LEU A 158 -2.22 -43.48 12.68
C LEU A 158 -3.42 -42.86 13.41
N PRO A 159 -3.37 -42.75 14.74
CA PRO A 159 -4.34 -41.90 15.42
C PRO A 159 -4.28 -40.49 14.80
N ILE A 160 -5.39 -39.80 14.81
CA ILE A 160 -5.53 -38.46 14.18
C ILE A 160 -4.37 -37.56 14.60
N GLY A 161 -3.28 -37.60 13.83
CA GLY A 161 -2.01 -36.94 14.15
C GLY A 161 -0.86 -37.89 14.57
N PRO A 162 0.36 -37.40 14.74
CA PRO A 162 1.49 -38.17 15.26
C PRO A 162 1.18 -38.79 16.62
N ALA A 163 1.78 -39.92 16.94
CA ALA A 163 1.58 -40.58 18.24
C ALA A 163 1.79 -39.60 19.40
N GLY A 164 0.78 -39.43 20.24
CA GLY A 164 0.75 -38.45 21.33
C GLY A 164 0.25 -37.07 20.94
N TYR A 165 -0.22 -36.85 19.71
CA TYR A 165 -0.87 -35.60 19.29
C TYR A 165 -2.28 -35.54 19.87
N ASP A 166 -2.53 -34.48 20.63
CA ASP A 166 -3.84 -34.20 21.23
C ASP A 166 -4.21 -32.75 20.97
N PRO A 167 -5.10 -32.47 19.98
CA PRO A 167 -5.49 -31.11 19.66
C PRO A 167 -6.21 -30.41 20.84
N SER A 168 -6.81 -31.17 21.78
CA SER A 168 -7.47 -30.59 22.96
C SER A 168 -6.47 -30.01 23.94
N LYS A 169 -5.23 -30.48 23.95
CA LYS A 169 -4.11 -29.97 24.75
C LYS A 169 -3.35 -28.84 24.06
N GLY A 170 -3.80 -28.43 22.88
CA GLY A 170 -3.13 -27.36 22.11
C GLY A 170 -1.89 -27.82 21.35
N ASP A 171 -1.70 -29.14 21.18
CA ASP A 171 -0.64 -29.70 20.38
C ASP A 171 -0.78 -29.22 18.93
N THR A 172 0.32 -28.80 18.32
CA THR A 172 0.39 -28.42 16.91
C THR A 172 1.09 -29.49 16.12
N LEU A 173 0.49 -29.93 14.99
CA LEU A 173 1.17 -30.84 14.08
C LEU A 173 2.50 -30.23 13.60
N PRO A 174 3.54 -31.06 13.33
CA PRO A 174 4.83 -30.63 12.87
C PRO A 174 4.78 -30.19 11.39
N TYR A 175 4.09 -29.11 11.12
CA TYR A 175 3.92 -28.57 9.79
C TYR A 175 5.16 -27.81 9.31
N LYS A 176 5.48 -27.94 8.04
CA LYS A 176 6.35 -26.99 7.37
C LYS A 176 5.72 -25.61 7.47
N ARG A 177 6.55 -24.62 7.77
CA ARG A 177 6.15 -23.24 7.86
C ARG A 177 7.23 -22.36 7.27
N ARG A 178 6.86 -21.65 6.23
CA ARG A 178 7.71 -20.62 5.65
C ARG A 178 6.81 -19.56 5.02
N LEU A 179 7.12 -18.33 5.31
CA LEU A 179 6.62 -17.19 4.54
C LEU A 179 7.79 -16.24 4.36
N ASP A 180 8.21 -16.01 3.13
CA ASP A 180 9.19 -14.99 2.78
C ASP A 180 8.52 -13.99 1.84
N MET A 181 8.59 -12.71 2.18
CA MET A 181 8.01 -11.61 1.40
C MET A 181 9.10 -10.61 1.06
N PHE A 182 9.26 -10.34 -0.23
CA PHE A 182 10.21 -9.38 -0.76
C PHE A 182 9.45 -8.29 -1.50
N ASN A 183 9.67 -7.05 -1.14
CA ASN A 183 9.13 -5.90 -1.85
C ASN A 183 10.27 -4.97 -2.23
N PHE A 184 10.28 -4.57 -3.47
CA PHE A 184 11.18 -3.59 -4.03
C PHE A 184 10.35 -2.52 -4.73
N GLY A 185 10.72 -1.26 -4.57
CA GLY A 185 10.07 -0.17 -5.26
C GLY A 185 11.04 0.96 -5.57
N TYR A 186 10.83 1.57 -6.73
CA TYR A 186 11.51 2.77 -7.17
C TYR A 186 10.48 3.80 -7.60
N THR A 187 10.59 5.02 -7.09
CA THR A 187 9.75 6.15 -7.44
C THR A 187 10.59 7.30 -7.92
N MET A 188 10.29 7.79 -9.10
CA MET A 188 10.92 8.96 -9.69
C MET A 188 9.85 9.99 -10.05
N LYS A 189 10.09 11.24 -9.71
CA LYS A 189 9.25 12.37 -10.09
C LYS A 189 9.95 13.21 -11.13
N PHE A 190 9.21 13.55 -12.17
CA PHE A 190 9.68 14.35 -13.28
C PHE A 190 8.60 15.38 -13.63
N ARG A 191 8.80 16.64 -13.23
CA ARG A 191 7.83 17.72 -13.45
C ARG A 191 6.44 17.33 -12.93
N ASP A 192 5.44 17.25 -13.81
CA ASP A 192 4.08 16.82 -13.47
C ASP A 192 3.91 15.28 -13.44
N TYR A 193 4.96 14.53 -13.77
CA TYR A 193 4.88 13.07 -13.87
C TYR A 193 5.50 12.37 -12.66
N THR A 194 4.94 11.23 -12.31
CA THR A 194 5.50 10.30 -11.32
C THR A 194 5.55 8.91 -11.91
N LEU A 195 6.75 8.37 -12.07
CA LEU A 195 6.99 6.97 -12.44
C LEU A 195 7.18 6.14 -11.17
N ARG A 196 6.45 5.01 -11.07
CA ARG A 196 6.63 4.02 -10.03
C ARG A 196 6.88 2.65 -10.65
N LEU A 197 7.99 2.03 -10.24
CA LEU A 197 8.34 0.66 -10.56
C LEU A 197 8.26 -0.17 -9.29
N GLY A 198 7.70 -1.37 -9.37
CA GLY A 198 7.55 -2.24 -8.22
C GLY A 198 7.77 -3.71 -8.56
N SER A 199 8.33 -4.44 -7.61
CA SER A 199 8.42 -5.89 -7.62
C SER A 199 8.04 -6.42 -6.25
N ALA A 200 7.02 -7.27 -6.18
CA ALA A 200 6.59 -7.95 -4.96
C ALA A 200 6.65 -9.46 -5.19
N ARG A 201 7.35 -10.16 -4.31
CA ARG A 201 7.44 -11.62 -4.34
C ARG A 201 7.11 -12.18 -2.96
N SER A 202 6.25 -13.19 -2.92
CA SER A 202 6.01 -13.99 -1.72
C SER A 202 6.21 -15.47 -2.03
N ILE A 203 6.79 -16.18 -1.05
CA ILE A 203 6.97 -17.62 -1.08
C ILE A 203 6.38 -18.13 0.22
N GLN A 204 5.41 -19.03 0.13
CA GLN A 204 4.76 -19.65 1.28
C GLN A 204 4.88 -21.17 1.16
N GLU A 205 5.32 -21.81 2.23
CA GLU A 205 5.24 -23.25 2.41
C GLU A 205 4.42 -23.51 3.66
N SER A 206 3.39 -24.33 3.53
CA SER A 206 2.56 -24.77 4.63
C SER A 206 2.22 -26.23 4.48
N SER A 207 1.97 -26.92 5.60
CA SER A 207 1.51 -28.28 5.58
C SER A 207 0.13 -28.36 6.21
N PHE A 208 -0.73 -29.24 5.70
CA PHE A 208 -2.03 -29.53 6.30
C PHE A 208 -2.24 -31.03 6.39
N TYR A 209 -3.07 -31.44 7.34
CA TYR A 209 -3.40 -32.84 7.58
C TYR A 209 -4.76 -33.17 6.96
N ALA A 210 -4.80 -34.20 6.14
CA ALA A 210 -6.02 -34.72 5.56
C ALA A 210 -5.85 -36.23 5.27
N SER A 211 -6.92 -37.02 5.41
CA SER A 211 -6.91 -38.46 5.10
C SER A 211 -5.73 -39.24 5.71
N ASN A 212 -5.43 -38.97 6.98
CA ASN A 212 -4.35 -39.60 7.76
C ASN A 212 -2.92 -39.32 7.20
N THR A 213 -2.74 -38.28 6.41
CA THR A 213 -1.46 -37.89 5.81
C THR A 213 -1.26 -36.38 5.91
N VAL A 214 -0.01 -35.96 6.03
CA VAL A 214 0.39 -34.57 5.97
C VAL A 214 0.76 -34.22 4.52
N TYR A 215 0.10 -33.22 3.99
CA TYR A 215 0.35 -32.69 2.64
C TYR A 215 1.09 -31.36 2.71
N ASP A 216 2.10 -31.22 1.86
CA ASP A 216 2.89 -30.01 1.72
C ASP A 216 2.34 -29.15 0.58
N LEU A 217 1.94 -27.92 0.90
CA LEU A 217 1.51 -26.89 -0.03
C LEU A 217 2.62 -25.86 -0.20
N TYR A 218 3.03 -25.63 -1.43
CA TYR A 218 3.95 -24.56 -1.81
C TYR A 218 3.21 -23.56 -2.68
N THR A 219 3.29 -22.28 -2.32
CA THR A 219 2.73 -21.17 -3.08
C THR A 219 3.81 -20.14 -3.36
N SER A 220 3.93 -19.70 -4.60
CA SER A 220 4.80 -18.58 -4.99
C SER A 220 4.00 -17.57 -5.78
N SER A 221 4.11 -16.31 -5.40
CA SER A 221 3.51 -15.20 -6.11
C SER A 221 4.57 -14.15 -6.43
N HIS A 222 4.59 -13.69 -7.67
CA HIS A 222 5.47 -12.62 -8.12
C HIS A 222 4.68 -11.61 -8.94
N THR A 223 4.75 -10.34 -8.56
CA THR A 223 4.11 -9.22 -9.25
C THR A 223 5.16 -8.19 -9.63
N LEU A 224 5.24 -7.88 -10.92
CA LEU A 224 5.98 -6.72 -11.44
C LEU A 224 4.96 -5.65 -11.81
N SER A 225 5.23 -4.40 -11.48
CA SER A 225 4.36 -3.27 -11.77
C SER A 225 5.12 -2.06 -12.27
N MET A 226 4.49 -1.35 -13.21
CA MET A 226 4.93 -0.04 -13.68
C MET A 226 3.72 0.87 -13.75
N ASN A 227 3.79 2.05 -13.15
CA ASN A 227 2.74 3.05 -13.17
C ASN A 227 3.34 4.41 -13.52
N LEU A 228 2.64 5.15 -14.36
CA LEU A 228 2.96 6.53 -14.72
C LEU A 228 1.75 7.40 -14.43
N ASP A 229 1.92 8.35 -13.53
CA ASP A 229 0.89 9.33 -13.16
C ASP A 229 1.28 10.71 -13.66
N LYS A 230 0.28 11.52 -14.00
CA LYS A 230 0.43 12.91 -14.43
C LYS A 230 -0.52 13.81 -13.65
N ILE A 231 0.01 14.90 -13.11
CA ILE A 231 -0.80 15.96 -12.53
C ILE A 231 -1.50 16.69 -13.70
N LEU A 232 -2.83 16.62 -13.75
CA LEU A 232 -3.64 17.28 -14.76
C LEU A 232 -4.00 18.72 -14.35
N PHE A 233 -4.28 18.89 -13.06
CA PHE A 233 -4.70 20.15 -12.50
C PHE A 233 -4.22 20.28 -11.06
N ARG A 234 -3.83 21.49 -10.69
CA ARG A 234 -3.42 21.83 -9.33
C ARG A 234 -3.77 23.29 -9.02
N ASN A 235 -4.36 23.51 -7.85
CA ASN A 235 -4.50 24.83 -7.24
C ASN A 235 -4.11 24.76 -5.76
N GLN A 236 -4.39 25.80 -4.97
CA GLN A 236 -4.02 25.86 -3.54
C GLN A 236 -4.71 24.80 -2.69
N LYS A 237 -5.90 24.35 -3.07
CA LYS A 237 -6.75 23.45 -2.27
C LYS A 237 -6.85 22.05 -2.87
N SER A 238 -6.67 21.94 -4.18
CA SER A 238 -7.01 20.71 -4.91
C SER A 238 -5.93 20.29 -5.89
N LYS A 239 -5.79 18.97 -6.05
CA LYS A 239 -4.92 18.33 -7.03
C LYS A 239 -5.67 17.20 -7.71
N LEU A 240 -5.67 17.18 -9.04
CA LEU A 240 -6.20 16.12 -9.89
C LEU A 240 -5.04 15.45 -10.62
N THR A 241 -4.97 14.13 -10.54
CA THR A 241 -3.93 13.31 -11.17
C THR A 241 -4.59 12.19 -11.96
N ALA A 242 -4.12 11.91 -13.16
CA ALA A 242 -4.49 10.70 -13.89
C ALA A 242 -3.26 9.79 -14.03
N GLY A 243 -3.49 8.48 -14.02
CA GLY A 243 -2.44 7.49 -14.13
C GLY A 243 -2.81 6.33 -15.01
N ILE A 244 -1.78 5.74 -15.61
CA ILE A 244 -1.85 4.48 -16.33
C ILE A 244 -0.80 3.52 -15.79
N GLY A 245 -1.08 2.23 -15.84
CA GLY A 245 -0.13 1.25 -15.35
C GLY A 245 -0.32 -0.12 -15.97
N ILE A 246 0.66 -0.96 -15.71
CA ILE A 246 0.64 -2.38 -16.08
C ILE A 246 1.21 -3.20 -14.92
N LYS A 247 0.55 -4.33 -14.63
CA LYS A 247 0.99 -5.31 -13.64
C LYS A 247 1.10 -6.66 -14.31
N ARG A 248 2.25 -7.33 -14.17
CA ARG A 248 2.42 -8.73 -14.56
C ARG A 248 2.49 -9.58 -13.31
N LYS A 249 1.58 -10.54 -13.17
CA LYS A 249 1.45 -11.43 -12.03
C LYS A 249 1.72 -12.86 -12.45
N HIS A 250 2.49 -13.59 -11.65
CA HIS A 250 2.75 -15.01 -11.82
C HIS A 250 2.53 -15.72 -10.49
N ASN A 251 1.54 -16.61 -10.43
CA ASN A 251 1.14 -17.33 -9.22
C ASN A 251 1.20 -18.82 -9.47
N ASN A 252 2.02 -19.53 -8.70
CA ASN A 252 2.22 -20.97 -8.77
C ASN A 252 1.80 -21.62 -7.46
N ASN A 253 1.01 -22.68 -7.54
CA ASN A 253 0.67 -23.53 -6.41
C ASN A 253 1.02 -24.97 -6.71
N TYR A 254 1.65 -25.63 -5.75
CA TYR A 254 2.07 -27.02 -5.83
C TYR A 254 1.57 -27.77 -4.60
N LEU A 255 1.10 -28.99 -4.78
CA LEU A 255 0.76 -29.92 -3.70
C LEU A 255 1.64 -31.15 -3.86
N GLU A 256 2.44 -31.50 -2.84
CA GLU A 256 3.41 -32.61 -2.90
C GLU A 256 4.31 -32.56 -4.15
N GLY A 257 4.69 -31.36 -4.59
CA GLY A 257 5.48 -31.15 -5.80
C GLY A 257 4.68 -31.19 -7.12
N ALA A 258 3.44 -31.65 -7.11
CA ALA A 258 2.56 -31.61 -8.28
C ALA A 258 1.98 -30.21 -8.51
N VAL A 259 1.96 -29.75 -9.76
CA VAL A 259 1.41 -28.43 -10.11
C VAL A 259 -0.10 -28.44 -9.96
N LEU A 260 -0.64 -27.66 -9.00
CA LEU A 260 -2.07 -27.40 -8.89
C LEU A 260 -2.50 -26.27 -9.79
N SER A 261 -1.69 -25.22 -9.91
CA SER A 261 -1.96 -24.11 -10.81
C SER A 261 -0.68 -23.35 -11.15
N ASP A 262 -0.54 -22.95 -12.41
CA ASP A 262 0.47 -22.00 -12.91
C ASP A 262 -0.26 -20.90 -13.67
N ARG A 263 -0.39 -19.71 -13.09
CA ARG A 263 -1.19 -18.61 -13.62
C ARG A 263 -0.36 -17.40 -13.91
N LYS A 264 -0.46 -16.93 -15.14
CA LYS A 264 0.19 -15.71 -15.61
C LYS A 264 -0.87 -14.71 -16.03
N LEU A 265 -0.96 -13.61 -15.31
CA LEU A 265 -1.91 -12.53 -15.62
C LEU A 265 -1.15 -11.26 -15.95
N THR A 266 -1.68 -10.52 -16.93
CA THR A 266 -1.25 -9.14 -17.18
C THR A 266 -2.45 -8.24 -17.03
N VAL A 267 -2.34 -7.23 -16.19
CA VAL A 267 -3.44 -6.31 -15.86
C VAL A 267 -3.03 -4.90 -16.22
N GLY A 268 -3.78 -4.28 -17.13
CA GLY A 268 -3.70 -2.85 -17.40
C GLY A 268 -4.53 -2.08 -16.39
N THR A 269 -4.05 -0.93 -15.95
CA THR A 269 -4.73 -0.07 -14.97
C THR A 269 -4.83 1.36 -15.48
N VAL A 270 -5.96 2.01 -15.22
CA VAL A 270 -6.18 3.45 -15.40
C VAL A 270 -6.75 3.97 -14.10
N ASN A 271 -6.26 5.09 -13.60
CA ASN A 271 -6.75 5.71 -12.38
C ASN A 271 -6.86 7.23 -12.50
N ILE A 272 -7.80 7.80 -11.76
CA ILE A 272 -7.98 9.23 -11.55
C ILE A 272 -8.01 9.46 -10.05
N SER A 273 -7.10 10.30 -9.57
CA SER A 273 -7.00 10.66 -8.15
C SER A 273 -7.28 12.15 -7.97
N TYR A 274 -8.16 12.47 -7.04
CA TYR A 274 -8.49 13.83 -6.66
C TYR A 274 -8.28 14.02 -5.17
N THR A 275 -7.49 15.01 -4.80
CA THR A 275 -7.25 15.39 -3.40
C THR A 275 -7.65 16.83 -3.20
N THR A 276 -8.41 17.15 -2.15
CA THR A 276 -8.84 18.52 -1.86
C THR A 276 -8.97 18.76 -0.36
N SER A 277 -8.82 20.02 0.03
CA SER A 277 -9.17 20.47 1.37
C SER A 277 -10.68 20.66 1.46
N LEU A 278 -11.36 19.92 2.35
CA LEU A 278 -12.80 19.91 2.53
C LEU A 278 -13.15 19.91 4.03
N PHE A 279 -14.05 20.79 4.49
CA PHE A 279 -14.53 20.84 5.88
C PHE A 279 -13.42 20.82 6.95
N LYS A 280 -12.38 21.64 6.75
CA LYS A 280 -11.17 21.70 7.63
C LYS A 280 -10.38 20.39 7.68
N GLY A 281 -10.56 19.51 6.72
CA GLY A 281 -9.85 18.25 6.57
C GLY A 281 -9.29 18.09 5.15
N ILE A 282 -8.67 16.95 4.90
CA ILE A 282 -8.17 16.54 3.59
C ILE A 282 -9.02 15.38 3.11
N PHE A 283 -9.67 15.55 1.97
CA PHE A 283 -10.41 14.51 1.29
C PHE A 283 -9.61 13.99 0.10
N GLY A 284 -9.50 12.68 -0.01
CA GLY A 284 -8.91 11.96 -1.13
C GLY A 284 -9.94 11.06 -1.79
N LEU A 285 -9.95 11.04 -3.11
CA LEU A 285 -10.74 10.14 -3.96
C LEU A 285 -9.83 9.53 -5.01
N ASN A 286 -9.86 8.21 -5.16
CA ASN A 286 -9.19 7.51 -6.25
C ASN A 286 -10.19 6.57 -6.94
N LEU A 287 -10.39 6.76 -8.23
CA LEU A 287 -11.19 5.91 -9.10
C LEU A 287 -10.25 5.12 -9.98
N GLY A 288 -10.39 3.81 -10.00
CA GLY A 288 -9.54 2.92 -10.79
C GLY A 288 -10.35 2.00 -11.70
N TYR A 289 -9.80 1.70 -12.85
CA TYR A 289 -10.25 0.64 -13.74
C TYR A 289 -9.10 -0.30 -14.03
N GLU A 290 -9.31 -1.59 -13.83
CA GLU A 290 -8.35 -2.65 -14.08
C GLU A 290 -8.92 -3.63 -15.11
N ARG A 291 -8.11 -3.98 -16.12
CA ARG A 291 -8.49 -4.95 -17.16
C ARG A 291 -7.41 -5.98 -17.36
N GLY A 292 -7.79 -7.26 -17.36
CA GLY A 292 -6.92 -8.35 -17.75
C GLY A 292 -6.63 -8.30 -19.25
N LEU A 293 -5.34 -8.33 -19.61
CA LEU A 293 -4.83 -8.20 -20.98
C LEU A 293 -4.27 -9.53 -21.49
N LYS A 294 -4.27 -9.71 -22.84
CA LYS A 294 -3.73 -10.92 -23.52
C LYS A 294 -2.27 -10.76 -23.96
N ILE A 295 -1.47 -9.97 -23.25
CA ILE A 295 -0.09 -9.64 -23.62
C ILE A 295 0.90 -10.18 -22.59
N LEU A 296 2.19 -10.14 -22.88
CA LEU A 296 3.30 -10.56 -22.00
C LEU A 296 3.17 -12.01 -21.48
N GLY A 297 2.64 -12.92 -22.31
CA GLY A 297 2.47 -14.32 -21.95
C GLY A 297 1.33 -14.60 -20.96
N ALA A 298 0.36 -13.70 -20.85
CA ALA A 298 -0.81 -13.89 -20.00
C ALA A 298 -1.71 -15.03 -20.50
N GLU A 299 -2.32 -15.73 -19.55
CA GLU A 299 -3.33 -16.74 -19.78
C GLU A 299 -4.49 -16.17 -20.62
N ARG A 300 -5.09 -16.98 -21.49
CA ARG A 300 -6.21 -16.62 -22.34
C ARG A 300 -7.48 -17.35 -21.90
N ASP A 301 -8.62 -16.68 -21.97
CA ASP A 301 -9.92 -17.22 -21.57
C ASP A 301 -10.61 -18.07 -22.65
N GLY A 302 -9.90 -18.46 -23.72
CA GLY A 302 -10.46 -19.29 -24.77
C GLY A 302 -11.04 -20.60 -24.22
N GLY A 303 -12.32 -20.90 -24.52
CA GLY A 303 -13.01 -22.13 -24.13
C GLY A 303 -13.53 -22.12 -22.67
N LYS A 304 -13.38 -21.05 -21.89
CA LYS A 304 -13.96 -20.96 -20.54
C LYS A 304 -15.46 -20.68 -20.60
N THR A 305 -16.23 -21.44 -19.81
CA THR A 305 -17.67 -21.19 -19.62
C THR A 305 -17.93 -19.96 -18.74
N GLY A 306 -19.15 -19.43 -18.77
CA GLY A 306 -19.51 -18.17 -18.10
C GLY A 306 -19.29 -18.11 -16.58
N THR A 307 -19.14 -19.26 -15.89
CA THR A 307 -18.90 -19.33 -14.43
C THR A 307 -17.42 -19.45 -14.08
N ALA A 308 -16.55 -19.76 -15.04
CA ALA A 308 -15.11 -19.91 -14.79
C ALA A 308 -14.44 -18.57 -14.52
N PRO A 309 -13.42 -18.54 -13.62
CA PRO A 309 -12.63 -17.33 -13.39
C PRO A 309 -11.93 -16.86 -14.66
N LYS A 310 -12.00 -15.57 -14.94
CA LYS A 310 -11.47 -14.94 -16.14
C LYS A 310 -10.10 -14.31 -15.90
N ALA A 311 -9.18 -14.52 -16.86
CA ALA A 311 -7.92 -13.80 -16.94
C ALA A 311 -8.11 -12.41 -17.60
N GLN A 312 -9.09 -12.29 -18.54
CA GLN A 312 -9.49 -11.04 -19.19
C GLN A 312 -10.72 -10.43 -18.48
N PHE A 313 -10.60 -10.16 -17.21
CA PHE A 313 -11.65 -9.54 -16.38
C PHE A 313 -11.67 -8.01 -16.52
N ASN A 314 -12.78 -7.42 -16.08
CA ASN A 314 -12.93 -5.99 -15.85
C ASN A 314 -13.23 -5.76 -14.37
N LYS A 315 -12.54 -4.80 -13.76
CA LYS A 315 -12.70 -4.46 -12.34
C LYS A 315 -12.62 -2.95 -12.14
N TYR A 316 -13.56 -2.41 -11.38
CA TYR A 316 -13.61 -1.01 -10.98
C TYR A 316 -13.25 -0.91 -9.51
N THR A 317 -12.46 0.09 -9.15
CA THR A 317 -12.08 0.37 -7.77
C THR A 317 -12.40 1.79 -7.38
N LEU A 318 -12.84 1.96 -6.15
CA LEU A 318 -13.06 3.25 -5.52
C LEU A 318 -12.32 3.23 -4.19
N ASP A 319 -11.49 4.24 -3.96
CA ASP A 319 -10.87 4.50 -2.67
C ASP A 319 -11.16 5.95 -2.27
N MET A 320 -11.77 6.13 -1.11
CA MET A 320 -12.06 7.43 -0.52
C MET A 320 -11.42 7.50 0.86
N SER A 321 -10.77 8.60 1.14
CA SER A 321 -10.16 8.87 2.43
C SER A 321 -10.51 10.26 2.93
N TYR A 322 -10.69 10.38 4.23
CA TYR A 322 -10.90 11.66 4.88
C TYR A 322 -10.09 11.74 6.15
N TYR A 323 -9.24 12.75 6.24
CA TYR A 323 -8.42 13.06 7.40
C TYR A 323 -8.84 14.42 7.95
N ARG A 324 -9.21 14.50 9.22
CA ARG A 324 -9.62 15.75 9.86
C ARG A 324 -9.01 15.90 11.25
N PRO A 325 -8.15 16.90 11.47
CA PRO A 325 -7.79 17.33 12.82
C PRO A 325 -9.00 18.01 13.47
N ILE A 326 -9.25 17.70 14.72
CA ILE A 326 -10.34 18.26 15.54
C ILE A 326 -9.70 18.85 16.80
N GLY A 327 -9.63 20.19 16.86
CA GLY A 327 -8.86 20.88 17.87
C GLY A 327 -7.35 20.59 17.73
N GLU A 328 -6.63 20.62 18.85
CA GLU A 328 -5.16 20.50 18.87
C GLU A 328 -4.67 19.04 18.91
N HIS A 329 -5.48 18.13 19.43
CA HIS A 329 -5.02 16.78 19.77
C HIS A 329 -5.81 15.67 19.07
N MET A 330 -7.08 15.88 18.77
CA MET A 330 -7.90 14.82 18.17
C MET A 330 -7.74 14.77 16.66
N VAL A 331 -7.80 13.55 16.12
CA VAL A 331 -7.79 13.29 14.67
C VAL A 331 -8.84 12.26 14.34
N TYR A 332 -9.69 12.59 13.37
CA TYR A 332 -10.60 11.64 12.74
C TYR A 332 -10.02 11.16 11.42
N ARG A 333 -10.11 9.86 11.16
CA ARG A 333 -9.79 9.20 9.89
C ARG A 333 -10.96 8.34 9.46
N GLY A 334 -11.42 8.57 8.23
CA GLY A 334 -12.44 7.73 7.60
C GLY A 334 -11.92 7.22 6.26
N ASN A 335 -12.23 5.97 5.91
CA ASN A 335 -11.91 5.41 4.61
C ASN A 335 -13.07 4.55 4.10
N ILE A 336 -13.25 4.55 2.78
CA ILE A 336 -14.16 3.65 2.06
C ILE A 336 -13.36 3.07 0.90
N TYR A 337 -13.31 1.76 0.83
CA TYR A 337 -12.76 1.06 -0.31
C TYR A 337 -13.83 0.19 -0.95
N SER A 338 -13.91 0.20 -2.28
CA SER A 338 -14.80 -0.69 -3.04
C SER A 338 -14.06 -1.28 -4.23
N SER A 339 -14.30 -2.56 -4.48
CA SER A 339 -13.82 -3.28 -5.65
C SER A 339 -14.99 -4.02 -6.28
N LEU A 340 -15.30 -3.73 -7.54
CA LEU A 340 -16.48 -4.23 -8.24
C LEU A 340 -16.08 -4.87 -9.55
N SER A 341 -16.46 -6.13 -9.76
CA SER A 341 -16.34 -6.83 -11.02
C SER A 341 -17.62 -7.61 -11.30
N ASP A 342 -18.07 -7.59 -12.56
CA ASP A 342 -19.14 -8.46 -13.02
C ASP A 342 -18.60 -9.82 -13.50
N ASP A 343 -17.30 -9.89 -13.74
CA ASP A 343 -16.61 -11.13 -14.07
C ASP A 343 -16.31 -11.94 -12.79
N THR A 344 -16.31 -13.25 -12.90
CA THR A 344 -15.76 -14.13 -11.85
C THR A 344 -14.24 -13.99 -11.87
N LEU A 345 -13.67 -13.56 -10.75
CA LEU A 345 -12.25 -13.33 -10.61
C LEU A 345 -11.51 -14.57 -10.09
N TYR A 346 -10.24 -14.71 -10.46
CA TYR A 346 -9.34 -15.58 -9.72
C TYR A 346 -9.17 -15.11 -8.28
N GLY A 347 -8.90 -16.01 -7.35
CA GLY A 347 -8.70 -15.69 -5.93
C GLY A 347 -7.64 -14.59 -5.70
N SER A 348 -6.59 -14.55 -6.53
CA SER A 348 -5.55 -13.51 -6.48
C SER A 348 -6.02 -12.12 -6.92
N GLU A 349 -7.18 -12.01 -7.57
CA GLU A 349 -7.76 -10.74 -8.04
C GLU A 349 -8.96 -10.30 -7.21
N ARG A 350 -9.49 -11.18 -6.35
CA ARG A 350 -10.57 -10.87 -5.42
C ARG A 350 -10.07 -9.95 -4.32
N GLN A 351 -10.95 -9.07 -3.85
CA GLN A 351 -10.68 -8.27 -2.66
C GLN A 351 -10.95 -9.11 -1.41
N SER A 352 -9.96 -9.17 -0.51
CA SER A 352 -10.09 -9.77 0.81
C SER A 352 -10.26 -8.67 1.86
N ILE A 353 -11.16 -8.87 2.81
CA ILE A 353 -11.46 -7.96 3.92
C ILE A 353 -11.32 -8.72 5.23
N GLY A 354 -10.68 -8.10 6.22
CA GLY A 354 -10.37 -8.62 7.54
C GLY A 354 -8.90 -8.51 7.90
N GLY A 355 -8.58 -8.56 9.18
CA GLY A 355 -7.22 -8.47 9.70
C GLY A 355 -6.81 -7.08 10.19
N ALA A 356 -5.56 -6.94 10.58
CA ALA A 356 -5.02 -5.76 11.26
C ALA A 356 -5.07 -4.46 10.42
N GLY A 357 -5.03 -4.57 9.10
CA GLY A 357 -5.05 -3.42 8.17
C GLY A 357 -6.42 -3.13 7.56
N SER A 358 -7.47 -3.84 7.98
CA SER A 358 -8.82 -3.79 7.44
C SER A 358 -9.83 -3.81 8.59
N VAL A 359 -10.81 -4.72 8.60
CA VAL A 359 -11.78 -4.88 9.68
C VAL A 359 -11.15 -5.69 10.81
N GLY A 360 -10.87 -5.06 11.96
CA GLY A 360 -10.24 -5.71 13.11
C GLY A 360 -11.10 -6.81 13.73
N GLY A 361 -10.45 -7.82 14.35
CA GLY A 361 -11.11 -8.97 14.96
C GLY A 361 -11.39 -10.14 14.00
N PHE A 362 -10.88 -10.07 12.75
CA PHE A 362 -11.08 -11.10 11.71
C PHE A 362 -9.76 -11.50 11.04
N HIS A 363 -8.72 -11.65 11.83
CA HIS A 363 -7.39 -12.02 11.30
C HIS A 363 -7.39 -13.42 10.67
N LYS A 364 -8.16 -14.34 11.24
CA LYS A 364 -8.27 -15.72 10.76
C LYS A 364 -9.54 -16.02 9.97
N SER A 365 -10.48 -15.10 9.95
CA SER A 365 -11.80 -15.28 9.36
C SER A 365 -12.09 -14.18 8.34
N THR A 366 -11.14 -13.99 7.40
CA THR A 366 -11.29 -13.02 6.32
C THR A 366 -12.38 -13.44 5.34
N VAL A 367 -13.02 -12.47 4.71
CA VAL A 367 -13.97 -12.70 3.61
C VAL A 367 -13.38 -12.14 2.31
N SER A 368 -13.62 -12.81 1.19
CA SER A 368 -13.15 -12.35 -0.11
C SER A 368 -14.22 -12.47 -1.18
N GLY A 369 -14.22 -11.57 -2.16
CA GLY A 369 -15.21 -11.59 -3.22
C GLY A 369 -14.81 -10.84 -4.47
N ASP A 370 -15.59 -11.07 -5.55
CA ASP A 370 -15.47 -10.36 -6.82
C ASP A 370 -16.01 -8.93 -6.72
N ARG A 371 -16.94 -8.73 -5.79
CA ARG A 371 -17.47 -7.43 -5.37
C ARG A 371 -17.26 -7.26 -3.88
N ALA A 372 -16.69 -6.15 -3.47
CA ALA A 372 -16.35 -5.88 -2.09
C ALA A 372 -16.53 -4.39 -1.77
N VAL A 373 -16.99 -4.12 -0.55
CA VAL A 373 -17.02 -2.77 0.04
C VAL A 373 -16.50 -2.87 1.46
N GLU A 374 -15.60 -1.97 1.80
CA GLU A 374 -15.02 -1.83 3.14
C GLU A 374 -15.14 -0.38 3.59
N ILE A 375 -15.56 -0.18 4.84
CA ILE A 375 -15.67 1.13 5.48
C ILE A 375 -14.91 1.06 6.79
N GLY A 376 -13.99 1.99 6.99
CA GLY A 376 -13.22 2.14 8.23
C GLY A 376 -13.38 3.54 8.81
N ASN A 377 -13.48 3.61 10.12
CA ASN A 377 -13.53 4.86 10.87
C ASN A 377 -12.61 4.74 12.09
N GLU A 378 -11.87 5.78 12.36
CA GLU A 378 -10.96 5.86 13.50
C GLU A 378 -10.95 7.26 14.08
N ILE A 379 -10.97 7.35 15.39
CA ILE A 379 -10.69 8.58 16.14
C ILE A 379 -9.48 8.32 17.03
N SER A 380 -8.53 9.24 17.03
CA SER A 380 -7.33 9.17 17.87
C SER A 380 -7.09 10.48 18.60
N TYR A 381 -6.40 10.41 19.75
CA TYR A 381 -6.04 11.55 20.55
C TYR A 381 -4.51 11.60 20.71
N ASN A 382 -3.86 12.63 20.15
CA ASN A 382 -2.40 12.74 20.12
C ASN A 382 -1.90 13.46 21.37
N ILE A 383 -1.10 12.79 22.17
CA ILE A 383 -0.50 13.30 23.41
C ILE A 383 1.00 13.47 23.16
N PRO A 384 1.49 14.73 23.03
CA PRO A 384 2.92 14.97 22.93
C PRO A 384 3.64 14.63 24.25
N VAL A 385 4.67 13.81 24.19
CA VAL A 385 5.47 13.42 25.36
C VAL A 385 6.86 14.06 25.25
N LYS A 386 7.12 15.08 26.04
CA LYS A 386 8.43 15.79 26.16
C LYS A 386 9.13 16.12 24.84
N LYS A 387 8.39 16.41 23.76
CA LYS A 387 8.90 16.66 22.38
C LYS A 387 9.71 15.51 21.74
N ILE A 388 9.73 14.33 22.35
CA ILE A 388 10.48 13.16 21.85
C ILE A 388 9.58 12.05 21.32
N ALA A 389 8.30 12.06 21.72
CA ALA A 389 7.33 11.05 21.31
C ALA A 389 5.93 11.63 21.20
N VAL A 390 5.08 10.95 20.44
CA VAL A 390 3.63 11.17 20.41
C VAL A 390 2.96 9.86 20.79
N LEU A 391 2.18 9.89 21.87
CA LEU A 391 1.33 8.78 22.28
C LEU A 391 -0.09 9.02 21.76
N SER A 392 -0.64 8.08 21.02
CA SER A 392 -1.94 8.23 20.35
C SER A 392 -2.87 7.05 20.65
N PRO A 393 -3.62 7.08 21.76
CA PRO A 393 -4.76 6.17 21.95
C PRO A 393 -5.78 6.38 20.83
N TYR A 394 -6.40 5.29 20.37
CA TYR A 394 -7.37 5.34 19.30
C TYR A 394 -8.51 4.34 19.50
N LEU A 395 -9.65 4.66 18.90
CA LEU A 395 -10.81 3.79 18.75
C LEU A 395 -11.16 3.72 17.26
N GLY A 396 -11.41 2.53 16.78
CA GLY A 396 -11.78 2.30 15.40
C GLY A 396 -12.96 1.34 15.28
N TYR A 397 -13.70 1.50 14.20
CA TYR A 397 -14.76 0.60 13.79
C TYR A 397 -14.71 0.39 12.29
N GLY A 398 -14.77 -0.88 11.87
CA GLY A 398 -14.76 -1.28 10.48
C GLY A 398 -15.97 -2.14 10.13
N TYR A 399 -16.41 -2.03 8.89
CA TYR A 399 -17.42 -2.88 8.27
C TYR A 399 -16.97 -3.31 6.89
N GLY A 400 -17.19 -4.56 6.53
CA GLY A 400 -16.89 -5.10 5.22
C GLY A 400 -17.97 -6.04 4.71
N TYR A 401 -18.24 -5.95 3.41
CA TYR A 401 -19.17 -6.83 2.71
C TYR A 401 -18.54 -7.31 1.41
N VAL A 402 -18.69 -8.59 1.11
CA VAL A 402 -18.22 -9.21 -0.13
C VAL A 402 -19.32 -10.04 -0.79
N ARG A 403 -19.20 -10.20 -2.12
CA ARG A 403 -20.03 -11.09 -2.91
C ARG A 403 -19.18 -11.77 -3.98
N ILE A 404 -19.31 -13.09 -4.10
CA ILE A 404 -18.74 -13.90 -5.18
C ILE A 404 -19.78 -14.03 -6.29
N ASN A 405 -19.38 -13.75 -7.53
CA ASN A 405 -20.22 -13.92 -8.71
C ASN A 405 -20.34 -15.41 -9.05
N ASN A 406 -21.48 -15.77 -9.62
CA ASN A 406 -21.77 -17.14 -10.11
C ASN A 406 -21.61 -18.27 -9.09
N ASP A 407 -21.54 -17.96 -7.81
CA ASP A 407 -21.62 -18.93 -6.72
C ASP A 407 -23.08 -19.01 -6.23
N LYS A 408 -23.64 -20.23 -6.18
CA LYS A 408 -25.01 -20.49 -5.73
C LYS A 408 -25.07 -20.93 -4.28
N SER A 409 -23.92 -21.16 -3.62
CA SER A 409 -23.85 -21.56 -2.22
C SER A 409 -24.25 -20.41 -1.27
N GLU A 410 -24.52 -20.76 -0.02
CA GLU A 410 -24.74 -19.78 1.06
C GLU A 410 -23.51 -18.90 1.33
N TYR A 411 -22.31 -19.39 0.99
CA TYR A 411 -21.03 -18.69 1.12
C TYR A 411 -20.81 -17.59 0.07
N ARG A 412 -21.74 -17.44 -0.85
CA ARG A 412 -21.68 -16.43 -1.93
C ARG A 412 -21.57 -14.99 -1.42
N LYS A 413 -22.12 -14.72 -0.24
CA LYS A 413 -22.13 -13.40 0.40
C LYS A 413 -21.48 -13.50 1.77
N GLY A 414 -20.63 -12.55 2.10
CA GLY A 414 -20.03 -12.45 3.42
C GLY A 414 -20.00 -11.02 3.93
N TYR A 415 -20.27 -10.84 5.21
CA TYR A 415 -20.07 -9.56 5.88
C TYR A 415 -19.37 -9.76 7.21
N ILE A 416 -18.60 -8.76 7.59
CA ILE A 416 -17.89 -8.67 8.87
C ILE A 416 -17.93 -7.25 9.38
N SER A 417 -18.03 -7.07 10.68
CA SER A 417 -17.80 -5.79 11.34
C SER A 417 -17.07 -5.98 12.65
N GLY A 418 -16.15 -5.10 12.96
CA GLY A 418 -15.33 -5.20 14.16
C GLY A 418 -14.96 -3.83 14.73
N ALA A 419 -14.72 -3.83 16.03
CA ALA A 419 -14.22 -2.66 16.76
C ALA A 419 -12.79 -2.90 17.25
N VAL A 420 -12.01 -1.85 17.29
CA VAL A 420 -10.63 -1.88 17.79
C VAL A 420 -10.40 -0.72 18.75
N ALA A 421 -9.73 -0.99 19.86
CA ALA A 421 -9.18 0.01 20.76
C ALA A 421 -7.67 -0.21 20.85
N GLY A 422 -6.88 0.84 20.76
CA GLY A 422 -5.43 0.66 20.76
C GLY A 422 -4.66 1.91 21.11
N VAL A 423 -3.35 1.79 21.06
CA VAL A 423 -2.40 2.86 21.30
C VAL A 423 -1.25 2.79 20.30
N ARG A 424 -0.87 3.95 19.78
CA ARG A 424 0.34 4.15 18.98
C ARG A 424 1.34 4.98 19.75
N LEU A 425 2.59 4.65 19.59
CA LEU A 425 3.71 5.45 20.09
C LEU A 425 4.63 5.72 18.90
N ASP A 426 4.76 6.98 18.54
CA ASP A 426 5.62 7.43 17.46
C ASP A 426 6.79 8.23 18.03
N THR A 427 8.01 7.79 17.77
CA THR A 427 9.26 8.45 18.15
C THR A 427 10.19 8.60 16.94
N LYS A 428 11.33 9.26 17.15
CA LYS A 428 12.37 9.33 16.12
C LYS A 428 12.92 7.94 15.73
N TYR A 429 12.97 6.99 16.68
CA TYR A 429 13.65 5.70 16.51
C TYR A 429 12.73 4.49 16.62
N LEU A 430 11.52 4.65 17.12
CA LEU A 430 10.59 3.56 17.37
C LEU A 430 9.18 3.98 16.96
N ASP A 431 8.55 3.18 16.11
CA ASP A 431 7.11 3.17 15.91
C ASP A 431 6.56 1.90 16.56
N PHE A 432 5.55 2.07 17.38
CA PHE A 432 4.87 0.98 18.05
C PHE A 432 3.36 1.13 17.90
N ASN A 433 2.68 0.05 17.65
CA ASN A 433 1.21 0.00 17.63
C ASN A 433 0.72 -1.27 18.31
N PHE A 434 -0.15 -1.09 19.29
CA PHE A 434 -0.90 -2.17 19.92
C PHE A 434 -2.39 -1.90 19.76
N GLY A 435 -3.15 -2.93 19.33
CA GLY A 435 -4.59 -2.88 19.19
C GLY A 435 -5.25 -4.13 19.77
N TYR A 436 -6.33 -3.92 20.45
CA TYR A 436 -7.25 -4.95 20.92
C TYR A 436 -8.54 -4.86 20.12
N ALA A 437 -8.91 -5.93 19.43
CA ALA A 437 -10.04 -5.94 18.52
C ALA A 437 -11.04 -7.04 18.87
N LYS A 438 -12.31 -6.73 18.63
CA LYS A 438 -13.44 -7.67 18.77
C LYS A 438 -14.29 -7.71 17.53
N PRO A 439 -14.69 -8.91 17.06
CA PRO A 439 -15.80 -9.07 16.14
C PRO A 439 -17.09 -8.50 16.76
N VAL A 440 -17.85 -7.74 15.98
CA VAL A 440 -19.15 -7.17 16.41
C VAL A 440 -20.29 -7.90 15.73
N SER A 441 -20.22 -8.07 14.40
CA SER A 441 -21.23 -8.78 13.62
C SER A 441 -20.58 -9.44 12.40
N TYR A 442 -21.05 -10.62 12.03
CA TYR A 442 -20.48 -11.38 10.92
C TYR A 442 -21.44 -12.44 10.38
N SER A 443 -21.16 -12.94 9.18
CA SER A 443 -21.93 -14.03 8.56
C SER A 443 -21.87 -15.31 9.38
N LYS A 444 -22.97 -16.02 9.49
CA LYS A 444 -23.14 -17.22 10.35
C LYS A 444 -22.14 -18.35 10.08
N TYR A 445 -21.61 -18.44 8.86
CA TYR A 445 -20.64 -19.47 8.48
C TYR A 445 -19.19 -19.16 8.92
N LEU A 446 -18.95 -17.95 9.42
CA LEU A 446 -17.63 -17.55 9.92
C LEU A 446 -17.53 -17.94 11.40
N ASN A 447 -16.32 -18.33 11.79
CA ASN A 447 -16.01 -18.63 13.18
C ASN A 447 -14.78 -17.79 13.62
N PRO A 448 -14.94 -16.47 13.82
CA PRO A 448 -13.85 -15.62 14.29
C PRO A 448 -13.50 -15.92 15.74
N GLU A 449 -12.29 -15.58 16.15
CA GLU A 449 -11.94 -15.59 17.56
C GLU A 449 -12.75 -14.54 18.34
N LYS A 450 -13.02 -14.79 19.63
CA LYS A 450 -13.79 -13.85 20.47
C LYS A 450 -13.13 -12.47 20.57
N GLN A 451 -11.80 -12.44 20.43
CA GLN A 451 -10.98 -11.24 20.49
C GLN A 451 -9.61 -11.49 19.84
N GLU A 452 -9.00 -10.46 19.34
CA GLU A 452 -7.67 -10.50 18.73
C GLU A 452 -6.82 -9.35 19.21
N MET A 453 -5.53 -9.58 19.32
CA MET A 453 -4.54 -8.54 19.64
C MET A 453 -3.64 -8.33 18.44
N TYR A 454 -3.43 -7.08 18.10
CA TYR A 454 -2.53 -6.65 17.04
C TYR A 454 -1.32 -5.95 17.64
N PHE A 455 -0.16 -6.37 17.20
CA PHE A 455 1.12 -5.82 17.62
C PHE A 455 1.96 -5.50 16.38
N ASN A 456 2.50 -4.31 16.32
CA ASN A 456 3.46 -3.92 15.31
C ASN A 456 4.52 -3.01 15.91
N MET A 457 5.79 -3.30 15.64
CA MET A 457 6.93 -2.51 16.07
C MET A 457 7.91 -2.35 14.91
N ALA A 458 8.41 -1.12 14.74
CA ALA A 458 9.50 -0.82 13.83
C ALA A 458 10.56 0.03 14.55
N LEU A 459 11.78 -0.48 14.61
CA LEU A 459 12.95 0.29 15.05
C LEU A 459 13.59 0.93 13.81
N LYS A 460 13.79 2.25 13.83
CA LYS A 460 14.28 3.04 12.70
C LYS A 460 15.62 3.69 13.03
N VAL A 461 16.55 3.62 12.09
CA VAL A 461 17.81 4.36 12.12
C VAL A 461 18.01 5.03 10.78
N SER A 462 18.36 6.32 10.79
CA SER A 462 18.67 7.10 9.59
C SER A 462 20.07 7.68 9.68
N PHE A 463 20.86 7.61 8.61
CA PHE A 463 22.26 8.03 8.52
C PHE A 463 22.65 8.52 7.11
#